data_2ac74dae1225d8f8ad6ad33e246fe680
#
_entry.id   2ac74dae1225d8f8ad6ad33e246fe680
#
_cell.length_a   1.000
_cell.length_b   1.000
_cell.length_c   1.000
_cell.angle_alpha   90.00
_cell.angle_beta   90.00
_cell.angle_gamma   90.00
#
_symmetry.space_group_name_H-M   'P 1'
#
loop_
_entity.id
_entity.type
_entity.pdbx_description
1 polymer ?
#
loop_
_entity_poly.entity_id
_entity_poly.type
_entity_poly.pdbx_seq_one_letter_code
_entity_poly.pdbx_strand_id
1 'polypeptide(L)'
;INWGSDYGSQISVFYALFHGWGDIAADYVAKHKKPKLLQQWINEDKGETWEVKKSKSTPERVGERLKTSVPRRLLPEWTRLVTVTVDQQAADGGFRVWAVMAHGLERQSHLVDYGFKIHLEDVWNECIRNPWQHADGGNPVMPHAGAIDSGWDTKQTYDFCNSHPGLIAIK
;
A
#
# COMPACT_ATOMS: atom_id res chain seq x y z
N ILE A 1 -2.12 31.69 1.54
CA ILE A 1 -3.13 30.75 2.06
C ILE A 1 -4.09 30.52 0.90
N ASN A 2 -3.97 29.35 0.26
CA ASN A 2 -4.86 28.96 -0.83
C ASN A 2 -6.07 28.29 -0.20
N TRP A 3 -7.18 28.99 -0.12
CA TRP A 3 -8.45 28.42 0.31
C TRP A 3 -8.98 27.58 -0.85
N GLY A 4 -8.89 26.27 -0.74
CA GLY A 4 -9.54 25.34 -1.68
C GLY A 4 -11.05 25.60 -1.70
N SER A 5 -11.65 25.46 -2.88
CA SER A 5 -13.06 25.75 -3.17
C SER A 5 -14.07 24.79 -2.53
N ASP A 6 -13.66 23.84 -1.72
CA ASP A 6 -14.51 22.82 -1.12
C ASP A 6 -14.83 23.15 0.32
N TYR A 7 -15.86 24.01 0.49
CA TYR A 7 -16.47 24.22 1.79
C TYR A 7 -17.57 23.16 1.99
N GLY A 8 -17.30 22.16 2.82
CA GLY A 8 -18.31 21.27 3.37
C GLY A 8 -18.84 21.83 4.67
N SER A 9 -20.16 21.96 4.81
CA SER A 9 -20.79 22.21 6.11
C SER A 9 -21.34 20.91 6.67
N GLN A 10 -21.05 20.65 7.93
CA GLN A 10 -21.52 19.47 8.66
C GLN A 10 -22.70 19.90 9.55
N ILE A 11 -23.88 19.34 9.27
CA ILE A 11 -25.12 19.62 10.02
C ILE A 11 -25.65 18.31 10.58
N SER A 12 -25.80 18.26 11.91
CA SER A 12 -26.38 17.12 12.59
C SER A 12 -27.89 17.25 12.72
N VAL A 13 -28.62 16.12 12.67
CA VAL A 13 -30.04 16.05 12.95
C VAL A 13 -30.40 16.58 14.35
N PHE A 14 -29.45 16.64 15.28
CA PHE A 14 -29.64 17.23 16.61
C PHE A 14 -30.01 18.72 16.59
N TYR A 15 -29.77 19.42 15.49
CA TYR A 15 -30.19 20.82 15.29
C TYR A 15 -31.50 20.96 14.54
N ALA A 16 -32.11 19.84 14.10
CA ALA A 16 -33.38 19.86 13.36
C ALA A 16 -34.56 19.99 14.31
N LEU A 17 -35.33 21.07 14.19
CA LEU A 17 -36.44 21.37 15.03
C LEU A 17 -37.64 20.43 14.84
N PHE A 18 -37.65 19.65 13.78
CA PHE A 18 -38.75 18.74 13.42
C PHE A 18 -38.50 17.27 13.83
N HIS A 19 -37.35 16.97 14.45
CA HIS A 19 -37.03 15.66 15.02
C HIS A 19 -37.00 15.74 16.54
N GLY A 20 -37.81 14.87 17.19
CA GLY A 20 -37.76 14.72 18.63
C GLY A 20 -36.51 13.96 19.10
N TRP A 21 -35.96 14.36 20.23
CA TRP A 21 -34.81 13.66 20.84
C TRP A 21 -35.08 12.16 21.09
N GLY A 22 -36.36 11.82 21.39
CA GLY A 22 -36.78 10.43 21.57
C GLY A 22 -36.67 9.62 20.29
N ASP A 23 -37.02 10.21 19.15
CA ASP A 23 -36.98 9.55 17.85
C ASP A 23 -35.52 9.32 17.42
N ILE A 24 -34.64 10.30 17.65
CA ILE A 24 -33.21 10.20 17.37
C ILE A 24 -32.56 9.09 18.22
N ALA A 25 -32.93 9.02 19.50
CA ALA A 25 -32.45 7.99 20.41
C ALA A 25 -32.96 6.59 20.04
N ALA A 26 -34.22 6.46 19.67
CA ALA A 26 -34.80 5.19 19.22
C ALA A 26 -34.15 4.68 17.94
N ASP A 27 -33.86 5.56 16.98
CA ASP A 27 -33.19 5.22 15.75
C ASP A 27 -31.73 4.76 16.01
N TYR A 28 -30.99 5.45 16.88
CA TYR A 28 -29.66 5.00 17.32
C TYR A 28 -29.71 3.60 17.93
N VAL A 29 -30.66 3.35 18.85
CA VAL A 29 -30.81 2.04 19.50
C VAL A 29 -31.08 0.93 18.49
N ALA A 30 -31.87 1.21 17.46
CA ALA A 30 -32.19 0.25 16.40
C ALA A 30 -30.95 -0.06 15.51
N LYS A 31 -30.06 0.91 15.30
CA LYS A 31 -28.95 0.84 14.35
C LYS A 31 -27.61 0.48 14.99
N HIS A 32 -27.35 0.81 16.27
CA HIS A 32 -26.02 0.79 16.88
C HIS A 32 -25.30 -0.59 16.89
N LYS A 33 -26.07 -1.69 16.93
CA LYS A 33 -25.51 -3.06 16.92
C LYS A 33 -25.15 -3.57 15.51
N LYS A 34 -25.54 -2.85 14.47
CA LYS A 34 -25.29 -3.25 13.07
C LYS A 34 -24.28 -2.29 12.44
N PRO A 35 -23.03 -2.70 12.20
CA PRO A 35 -21.94 -1.77 11.79
C PRO A 35 -22.29 -0.89 10.58
N LYS A 36 -22.91 -1.45 9.54
CA LYS A 36 -23.31 -0.68 8.35
C LYS A 36 -24.37 0.36 8.65
N LEU A 37 -25.38 0.03 9.47
CA LEU A 37 -26.43 0.96 9.84
C LEU A 37 -25.92 2.02 10.82
N LEU A 38 -25.00 1.64 11.73
CA LEU A 38 -24.35 2.59 12.62
C LEU A 38 -23.48 3.58 11.82
N GLN A 39 -22.77 3.11 10.81
CA GLN A 39 -22.01 3.99 9.91
C GLN A 39 -22.91 4.98 9.20
N GLN A 40 -24.04 4.51 8.67
CA GLN A 40 -25.05 5.37 8.03
C GLN A 40 -25.58 6.40 9.01
N TRP A 41 -25.96 5.99 10.22
CA TRP A 41 -26.47 6.88 11.26
C TRP A 41 -25.44 7.96 11.66
N ILE A 42 -24.18 7.60 11.79
CA ILE A 42 -23.11 8.56 12.12
C ILE A 42 -22.89 9.55 10.97
N ASN A 43 -22.90 9.09 9.72
CA ASN A 43 -22.66 9.96 8.57
C ASN A 43 -23.87 10.87 8.27
N GLU A 44 -25.09 10.33 8.32
CA GLU A 44 -26.30 11.01 7.85
C GLU A 44 -27.02 11.73 8.98
N ASP A 45 -27.23 11.06 10.12
CA ASP A 45 -28.01 11.61 11.22
C ASP A 45 -27.13 12.43 12.19
N LYS A 46 -25.98 11.90 12.60
CA LYS A 46 -25.08 12.65 13.47
C LYS A 46 -24.29 13.71 12.72
N GLY A 47 -24.13 13.55 11.40
CA GLY A 47 -23.36 14.45 10.56
C GLY A 47 -21.85 14.37 10.79
N GLU A 48 -21.33 13.24 11.25
CA GLU A 48 -19.89 13.03 11.49
C GLU A 48 -19.32 12.02 10.49
N THR A 49 -18.07 12.16 10.16
CA THR A 49 -17.38 11.17 9.32
C THR A 49 -17.19 9.87 10.10
N TRP A 50 -17.61 8.74 9.52
CA TRP A 50 -17.33 7.43 10.09
C TRP A 50 -15.84 7.13 10.08
N GLU A 51 -15.26 7.05 11.25
CA GLU A 51 -13.91 6.52 11.38
C GLU A 51 -13.95 5.01 11.55
N VAL A 52 -13.47 4.28 10.55
CA VAL A 52 -13.16 2.87 10.74
C VAL A 52 -12.05 2.79 11.77
N LYS A 53 -12.36 2.32 12.97
CA LYS A 53 -11.33 1.95 13.96
C LYS A 53 -10.53 0.78 13.42
N LYS A 54 -9.66 1.03 12.43
CA LYS A 54 -8.61 0.10 12.09
C LYS A 54 -7.79 -0.06 13.36
N SER A 55 -7.59 -1.28 13.82
CA SER A 55 -6.64 -1.54 14.90
C SER A 55 -5.30 -0.97 14.41
N LYS A 56 -4.94 0.21 14.90
CA LYS A 56 -3.66 0.83 14.56
C LYS A 56 -2.61 -0.15 15.08
N SER A 57 -1.92 -0.81 14.16
CA SER A 57 -0.74 -1.59 14.55
C SER A 57 0.24 -0.59 15.14
N THR A 58 0.63 -0.79 16.39
CA THR A 58 1.67 0.06 16.98
C THR A 58 3.00 -0.21 16.28
N PRO A 59 3.92 0.77 16.21
CA PRO A 59 5.25 0.56 15.64
C PRO A 59 5.96 -0.67 16.21
N GLU A 60 5.76 -0.95 17.51
CA GLU A 60 6.34 -2.10 18.20
C GLU A 60 5.79 -3.42 17.64
N ARG A 61 4.47 -3.54 17.46
CA ARG A 61 3.84 -4.74 16.88
C ARG A 61 4.23 -4.96 15.43
N VAL A 62 4.43 -3.87 14.67
CA VAL A 62 4.97 -3.96 13.30
C VAL A 62 6.42 -4.42 13.36
N GLY A 63 7.25 -3.83 14.22
CA GLY A 63 8.64 -4.21 14.43
C GLY A 63 8.83 -5.65 14.85
N GLU A 64 7.97 -6.19 15.72
CA GLU A 64 8.00 -7.61 16.12
C GLU A 64 7.71 -8.56 14.95
N ARG A 65 6.77 -8.19 14.06
CA ARG A 65 6.45 -8.99 12.86
C ARG A 65 7.54 -8.90 11.78
N LEU A 66 8.32 -7.82 11.78
CA LEU A 66 9.43 -7.63 10.85
C LEU A 66 10.72 -8.31 11.32
N LYS A 67 10.77 -8.85 12.53
CA LYS A 67 11.91 -9.63 13.00
C LYS A 67 12.01 -10.91 12.16
N THR A 68 13.02 -10.97 11.35
CA THR A 68 13.35 -12.15 10.54
C THR A 68 14.77 -12.59 10.86
N SER A 69 15.01 -13.90 10.82
CA SER A 69 16.36 -14.47 10.92
C SER A 69 17.15 -14.36 9.62
N VAL A 70 16.49 -13.97 8.53
CA VAL A 70 17.12 -13.82 7.22
C VAL A 70 17.73 -12.42 7.11
N PRO A 71 19.03 -12.30 6.90
CA PRO A 71 19.67 -11.01 6.69
C PRO A 71 19.12 -10.30 5.46
N ARG A 72 19.16 -8.96 5.49
CA ARG A 72 18.82 -8.12 4.34
C ARG A 72 19.64 -8.52 3.11
N ARG A 73 19.05 -8.48 1.93
CA ARG A 73 19.63 -8.85 0.63
C ARG A 73 19.83 -10.35 0.42
N LEU A 74 19.36 -11.19 1.31
CA LEU A 74 19.37 -12.64 1.15
C LEU A 74 17.93 -13.19 1.05
N LEU A 75 17.79 -14.23 0.26
CA LEU A 75 16.52 -14.94 0.09
C LEU A 75 16.34 -15.99 1.20
N PRO A 76 15.14 -16.13 1.77
CA PRO A 76 14.82 -17.29 2.59
C PRO A 76 14.96 -18.61 1.81
N GLU A 77 15.29 -19.70 2.50
CA GLU A 77 15.40 -21.05 1.93
C GLU A 77 14.13 -21.49 1.17
N TRP A 78 12.95 -21.12 1.69
CA TRP A 78 11.65 -21.47 1.11
C TRP A 78 11.26 -20.65 -0.13
N THR A 79 12.11 -19.75 -0.62
CA THR A 79 11.80 -18.89 -1.78
C THR A 79 11.58 -19.72 -3.04
N ARG A 80 10.48 -19.43 -3.75
CA ARG A 80 10.12 -20.04 -5.03
C ARG A 80 10.06 -19.02 -6.16
N LEU A 81 9.72 -17.79 -5.82
CA LEU A 81 9.53 -16.70 -6.78
C LEU A 81 10.13 -15.42 -6.19
N VAL A 82 10.80 -14.65 -7.02
CA VAL A 82 11.29 -13.31 -6.68
C VAL A 82 10.65 -12.30 -7.62
N THR A 83 10.11 -11.23 -7.06
CA THR A 83 9.53 -10.13 -7.83
C THR A 83 10.15 -8.80 -7.42
N VAL A 84 10.17 -7.85 -8.34
CA VAL A 84 10.59 -6.47 -8.09
C VAL A 84 9.44 -5.54 -8.39
N THR A 85 9.14 -4.63 -7.48
CA THR A 85 8.14 -3.57 -7.68
C THR A 85 8.81 -2.22 -7.64
N VAL A 86 8.36 -1.31 -8.49
CA VAL A 86 8.89 0.05 -8.59
C VAL A 86 7.75 1.03 -8.58
N ASP A 87 7.77 1.93 -7.62
CA ASP A 87 6.87 3.08 -7.52
C ASP A 87 7.61 4.34 -7.99
N GLN A 88 6.99 5.13 -8.85
CA GLN A 88 7.57 6.34 -9.39
C GLN A 88 7.01 7.57 -8.70
N GLN A 89 7.87 8.42 -8.19
CA GLN A 89 7.52 9.64 -7.48
C GLN A 89 7.97 10.88 -8.24
N ALA A 90 7.08 11.86 -8.38
CA ALA A 90 7.35 13.13 -9.08
C ALA A 90 8.13 14.14 -8.24
N ALA A 91 8.24 13.95 -6.91
CA ALA A 91 8.92 14.88 -6.02
C ALA A 91 10.42 15.00 -6.33
N ASP A 92 10.99 16.18 -6.10
CA ASP A 92 12.43 16.47 -6.21
C ASP A 92 13.09 16.06 -7.55
N GLY A 93 12.37 16.24 -8.66
CA GLY A 93 12.87 15.90 -9.99
C GLY A 93 12.69 14.45 -10.41
N GLY A 94 11.98 13.68 -9.60
CA GLY A 94 11.61 12.30 -9.86
C GLY A 94 12.60 11.28 -9.29
N PHE A 95 12.07 10.34 -8.53
CA PHE A 95 12.83 9.18 -8.06
C PHE A 95 11.97 7.92 -8.09
N ARG A 96 12.61 6.77 -8.01
CA ARG A 96 11.98 5.46 -8.07
C ARG A 96 12.24 4.74 -6.75
N VAL A 97 11.16 4.42 -6.04
CA VAL A 97 11.20 3.55 -4.86
C VAL A 97 11.05 2.12 -5.34
N TRP A 98 11.95 1.25 -5.00
CA TRP A 98 11.89 -0.14 -5.40
C TRP A 98 11.87 -1.06 -4.20
N ALA A 99 11.27 -2.22 -4.37
CA ALA A 99 11.25 -3.30 -3.39
C ALA A 99 11.40 -4.65 -4.08
N VAL A 100 12.22 -5.51 -3.51
CA VAL A 100 12.39 -6.90 -3.92
C VAL A 100 11.71 -7.81 -2.92
N MET A 101 10.83 -8.66 -3.42
CA MET A 101 10.02 -9.57 -2.62
C MET A 101 10.30 -11.01 -3.01
N ALA A 102 10.56 -11.84 -2.00
CA ALA A 102 10.58 -13.29 -2.13
C ALA A 102 9.20 -13.86 -1.79
N HIS A 103 8.74 -14.81 -2.57
CA HIS A 103 7.46 -15.51 -2.37
C HIS A 103 7.69 -17.00 -2.28
N GLY A 104 7.01 -17.65 -1.36
CA GLY A 104 6.98 -19.09 -1.16
C GLY A 104 5.60 -19.69 -1.44
N LEU A 105 5.40 -20.91 -0.99
CA LEU A 105 4.08 -21.56 -0.99
C LEU A 105 3.19 -20.94 0.09
N GLU A 106 1.86 -21.20 0.01
CA GLU A 106 0.90 -20.83 1.07
C GLU A 106 0.91 -19.36 1.48
N ARG A 107 1.11 -18.44 0.51
CA ARG A 107 1.15 -16.99 0.73
C ARG A 107 2.31 -16.47 1.59
N GLN A 108 3.37 -17.24 1.73
CA GLN A 108 4.60 -16.76 2.35
C GLN A 108 5.20 -15.63 1.51
N SER A 109 5.60 -14.56 2.15
CA SER A 109 6.30 -13.44 1.52
C SER A 109 7.34 -12.86 2.45
N HIS A 110 8.46 -12.39 1.88
CA HIS A 110 9.55 -11.76 2.61
C HIS A 110 10.09 -10.58 1.82
N LEU A 111 10.23 -9.44 2.48
CA LEU A 111 10.88 -8.26 1.90
C LEU A 111 12.40 -8.46 1.95
N VAL A 112 13.00 -8.71 0.80
CA VAL A 112 14.43 -9.03 0.66
C VAL A 112 15.27 -7.76 0.76
N ASP A 113 14.91 -6.75 -0.02
CA ASP A 113 15.58 -5.46 -0.03
C ASP A 113 14.65 -4.37 -0.58
N TYR A 114 14.99 -3.10 -0.31
CA TYR A 114 14.28 -1.94 -0.81
C TYR A 114 15.21 -0.73 -0.84
N GLY A 115 14.85 0.26 -1.61
CA GLY A 115 15.61 1.50 -1.71
C GLY A 115 15.01 2.45 -2.72
N PHE A 116 15.81 3.42 -3.12
CA PHE A 116 15.41 4.37 -4.16
C PHE A 116 16.55 4.59 -5.16
N LYS A 117 16.19 4.96 -6.37
CA LYS A 117 17.08 5.32 -7.47
C LYS A 117 16.51 6.49 -8.25
N ILE A 118 17.37 7.20 -8.96
CA ILE A 118 16.93 8.31 -9.82
C ILE A 118 16.49 7.77 -11.19
N HIS A 119 17.14 6.73 -11.70
CA HIS A 119 16.87 6.21 -13.04
C HIS A 119 16.33 4.77 -13.01
N LEU A 120 15.42 4.45 -13.93
CA LEU A 120 14.90 3.08 -14.10
C LEU A 120 15.98 2.09 -14.51
N GLU A 121 16.96 2.54 -15.29
CA GLU A 121 18.11 1.72 -15.69
C GLU A 121 18.94 1.22 -14.49
N ASP A 122 19.08 2.03 -13.44
CA ASP A 122 19.79 1.61 -12.23
C ASP A 122 19.00 0.51 -11.50
N VAL A 123 17.67 0.63 -11.45
CA VAL A 123 16.81 -0.43 -10.87
C VAL A 123 16.87 -1.70 -11.71
N TRP A 124 16.85 -1.57 -13.04
CA TRP A 124 16.99 -2.71 -13.95
C TRP A 124 18.30 -3.46 -13.71
N ASN A 125 19.40 -2.74 -13.73
CA ASN A 125 20.74 -3.36 -13.62
C ASN A 125 21.03 -3.93 -12.23
N GLU A 126 20.62 -3.26 -11.17
CA GLU A 126 20.97 -3.65 -9.80
C GLU A 126 19.95 -4.59 -9.13
N CYS A 127 18.68 -4.50 -9.51
CA CYS A 127 17.61 -5.22 -8.81
C CYS A 127 16.99 -6.32 -9.68
N ILE A 128 16.79 -6.07 -10.98
CA ILE A 128 16.04 -6.96 -11.86
C ILE A 128 16.97 -7.92 -12.61
N ARG A 129 18.07 -7.44 -13.16
CA ARG A 129 19.07 -8.27 -13.83
C ARG A 129 20.09 -8.93 -12.89
N ASN A 130 20.02 -8.64 -11.61
CA ASN A 130 20.98 -9.16 -10.65
C ASN A 130 20.42 -10.38 -9.91
N PRO A 131 21.12 -11.51 -9.87
CA PRO A 131 20.68 -12.69 -9.14
C PRO A 131 20.76 -12.45 -7.62
N TRP A 132 19.76 -12.92 -6.91
CA TRP A 132 19.67 -12.83 -5.46
C TRP A 132 20.08 -14.12 -4.80
N GLN A 133 20.98 -14.04 -3.82
CA GLN A 133 21.55 -15.18 -3.12
C GLN A 133 20.62 -15.70 -2.02
N HIS A 134 20.59 -17.00 -1.82
CA HIS A 134 19.93 -17.63 -0.66
C HIS A 134 20.79 -17.51 0.60
N ALA A 135 20.11 -17.36 1.75
CA ALA A 135 20.77 -17.27 3.06
C ALA A 135 21.50 -18.56 3.47
N ASP A 136 21.04 -19.71 2.96
CA ASP A 136 21.63 -21.04 3.19
C ASP A 136 22.73 -21.42 2.17
N GLY A 137 23.09 -20.52 1.26
CA GLY A 137 24.06 -20.79 0.22
C GLY A 137 23.51 -21.54 -1.00
N GLY A 138 22.21 -21.66 -1.12
CA GLY A 138 21.54 -22.22 -2.31
C GLY A 138 21.82 -21.44 -3.59
N ASN A 139 21.42 -21.99 -4.73
CA ASN A 139 21.62 -21.35 -6.03
C ASN A 139 20.94 -19.97 -6.09
N PRO A 140 21.62 -18.96 -6.66
CA PRO A 140 21.04 -17.64 -6.81
C PRO A 140 19.80 -17.66 -7.72
N VAL A 141 18.83 -16.83 -7.42
CA VAL A 141 17.56 -16.73 -8.13
C VAL A 141 17.46 -15.39 -8.83
N MET A 142 17.20 -15.42 -10.12
CA MET A 142 16.86 -14.22 -10.88
C MET A 142 15.43 -13.78 -10.55
N PRO A 143 15.13 -12.47 -10.48
CA PRO A 143 13.76 -12.00 -10.45
C PRO A 143 12.96 -12.55 -11.64
N HIS A 144 11.78 -13.08 -11.36
CA HIS A 144 10.89 -13.69 -12.36
C HIS A 144 10.05 -12.66 -13.09
N ALA A 145 9.73 -11.56 -12.41
CA ALA A 145 8.98 -10.46 -12.98
C ALA A 145 9.25 -9.16 -12.23
N GLY A 146 9.12 -8.06 -12.94
CA GLY A 146 9.11 -6.71 -12.37
C GLY A 146 7.85 -5.95 -12.74
N ALA A 147 7.32 -5.13 -11.83
CA ALA A 147 6.19 -4.25 -12.05
C ALA A 147 6.58 -2.80 -11.76
N ILE A 148 6.24 -1.88 -12.67
CA ILE A 148 6.55 -0.45 -12.54
C ILE A 148 5.24 0.32 -12.56
N ASP A 149 5.00 1.17 -11.54
CA ASP A 149 3.87 2.10 -11.56
C ASP A 149 4.01 3.10 -12.71
N SER A 150 2.95 3.24 -13.49
CA SER A 150 2.89 4.15 -14.65
C SER A 150 2.12 5.44 -14.36
N GLY A 151 1.80 5.73 -13.12
CA GLY A 151 1.04 6.91 -12.71
C GLY A 151 1.75 8.22 -13.00
N TRP A 152 3.09 8.23 -12.96
CA TRP A 152 3.95 9.34 -13.35
C TRP A 152 4.83 8.94 -14.52
N ASP A 153 5.02 9.83 -15.50
CA ASP A 153 5.74 9.60 -16.76
C ASP A 153 5.35 8.29 -17.46
N THR A 154 4.06 8.18 -17.71
CA THR A 154 3.41 6.99 -18.30
C THR A 154 4.10 6.54 -19.60
N LYS A 155 4.44 7.48 -20.50
CA LYS A 155 5.05 7.14 -21.81
C LYS A 155 6.43 6.50 -21.62
N GLN A 156 7.30 7.11 -20.81
CA GLN A 156 8.64 6.57 -20.53
C GLN A 156 8.55 5.19 -19.89
N THR A 157 7.60 4.98 -18.97
CA THR A 157 7.39 3.70 -18.31
C THR A 157 7.01 2.59 -19.29
N TYR A 158 6.06 2.87 -20.20
CA TYR A 158 5.67 1.89 -21.22
C TYR A 158 6.80 1.61 -22.21
N ASP A 159 7.49 2.63 -22.69
CA ASP A 159 8.63 2.48 -23.59
C ASP A 159 9.74 1.65 -22.92
N PHE A 160 9.99 1.88 -21.64
CA PHE A 160 10.95 1.13 -20.84
C PHE A 160 10.55 -0.33 -20.68
N CYS A 161 9.32 -0.61 -20.27
CA CYS A 161 8.82 -1.98 -20.11
C CYS A 161 8.83 -2.76 -21.44
N ASN A 162 8.49 -2.11 -22.54
CA ASN A 162 8.51 -2.74 -23.89
C ASN A 162 9.93 -3.13 -24.33
N SER A 163 10.95 -2.39 -23.89
CA SER A 163 12.35 -2.68 -24.23
C SER A 163 13.03 -3.65 -23.25
N HIS A 164 12.39 -3.97 -22.12
CA HIS A 164 12.96 -4.80 -21.06
C HIS A 164 12.04 -6.00 -20.74
N PRO A 165 12.29 -7.18 -21.34
CA PRO A 165 11.47 -8.36 -21.13
C PRO A 165 11.33 -8.76 -19.65
N GLY A 166 10.13 -9.14 -19.22
CA GLY A 166 9.83 -9.48 -17.82
C GLY A 166 9.37 -8.32 -16.96
N LEU A 167 9.33 -7.09 -17.54
CA LEU A 167 8.72 -5.94 -16.89
C LEU A 167 7.30 -5.69 -17.38
N ILE A 168 6.43 -5.28 -16.48
CA ILE A 168 5.06 -4.84 -16.77
C ILE A 168 4.80 -3.46 -16.18
N ALA A 169 4.17 -2.60 -16.96
CA ALA A 169 3.65 -1.34 -16.46
C ALA A 169 2.29 -1.59 -15.80
N ILE A 170 2.11 -1.09 -14.58
CA ILE A 170 0.87 -1.18 -13.80
C ILE A 170 0.34 0.21 -13.51
N LYS A 171 -0.97 0.30 -13.20
CA LYS A 171 -1.63 1.56 -12.83
C LYS A 171 -2.58 1.32 -11.68
#